data_46b7c7af9d1a1132495e5b0b04a532d7
#
_entry.id   46b7c7af9d1a1132495e5b0b04a532d7
#
_cell.length_a   1.000
_cell.length_b   1.000
_cell.length_c   1.000
_cell.angle_alpha   90.00
_cell.angle_beta   90.00
_cell.angle_gamma   90.00
#
_symmetry.space_group_name_H-M   'P 1'
#
loop_
_entity.id
_entity.type
_entity.pdbx_description
1 polymer ?
#
loop_
_entity_poly.entity_id
_entity_poly.type
_entity_poly.pdbx_seq_one_letter_code
_entity_poly.pdbx_strand_id
1 'polypeptide(L)'
;MFAVIVGCSEIGYHLAKSLLATGHEVVVIEKDRERCQLLIDEVGGISLQGDGTDEVILKQAGLARADVLIAVTGRDDTNLVVCQMTKHVFNVPRTMAVIRDPKNEALFHLLGVDVVVNSIHLVLASLEEGIPGRPLVHLSSLSAPGTELISVSIPSDAGVVGMRLDDVELPPHSFISLVIKKGGASLPTDGLVLAADDELVAVTMTGDEQTLYDILTGV
;
A
#
# COMPACT_ATOMS: atom_id res chain seq x y z
N MET A 1 -12.03 7.67 16.64
CA MET A 1 -12.19 6.34 16.01
C MET A 1 -11.72 5.28 16.99
N PHE A 2 -12.45 4.15 17.08
CA PHE A 2 -12.04 2.99 17.85
C PHE A 2 -11.56 1.88 16.91
N ALA A 3 -10.27 1.52 17.03
CA ALA A 3 -9.63 0.50 16.20
C ALA A 3 -9.28 -0.74 17.02
N VAL A 4 -9.58 -1.92 16.47
CA VAL A 4 -9.09 -3.19 17.00
C VAL A 4 -8.03 -3.75 16.05
N ILE A 5 -6.83 -4.00 16.58
CA ILE A 5 -5.70 -4.56 15.82
C ILE A 5 -5.50 -6.00 16.28
N VAL A 6 -5.41 -6.93 15.34
CA VAL A 6 -5.12 -8.34 15.63
C VAL A 6 -3.74 -8.69 15.14
N GLY A 7 -2.85 -8.95 16.11
CA GLY A 7 -1.42 -9.21 15.94
C GLY A 7 -0.55 -8.03 16.38
N CYS A 8 0.39 -8.28 17.27
CA CYS A 8 1.43 -7.34 17.71
C CYS A 8 2.77 -7.66 17.04
N SER A 9 2.75 -7.85 15.71
CA SER A 9 3.97 -7.84 14.89
C SER A 9 4.57 -6.44 14.87
N GLU A 10 5.75 -6.25 14.28
CA GLU A 10 6.34 -4.92 14.07
C GLU A 10 5.32 -3.93 13.48
N ILE A 11 4.56 -4.36 12.47
CA ILE A 11 3.51 -3.55 11.85
C ILE A 11 2.42 -3.20 12.86
N GLY A 12 1.91 -4.19 13.58
CA GLY A 12 0.83 -3.98 14.57
C GLY A 12 1.25 -3.07 15.72
N TYR A 13 2.46 -3.25 16.22
CA TYR A 13 3.05 -2.41 17.27
C TYR A 13 3.15 -0.94 16.84
N HIS A 14 3.80 -0.67 15.70
CA HIS A 14 3.98 0.69 15.22
C HIS A 14 2.66 1.36 14.81
N LEU A 15 1.73 0.59 14.25
CA LEU A 15 0.40 1.08 13.92
C LEU A 15 -0.39 1.48 15.18
N ALA A 16 -0.38 0.64 16.22
CA ALA A 16 -1.02 0.94 17.48
C ALA A 16 -0.45 2.22 18.10
N LYS A 17 0.87 2.35 18.12
CA LYS A 17 1.57 3.55 18.62
C LYS A 17 1.18 4.82 17.84
N SER A 18 1.12 4.74 16.52
CA SER A 18 0.73 5.86 15.67
C SER A 18 -0.72 6.29 15.89
N LEU A 19 -1.65 5.34 15.97
CA LEU A 19 -3.07 5.62 16.18
C LEU A 19 -3.32 6.21 17.56
N LEU A 20 -2.68 5.69 18.61
CA LEU A 20 -2.76 6.24 19.96
C LEU A 20 -2.20 7.67 20.05
N ALA A 21 -1.06 7.93 19.38
CA ALA A 21 -0.46 9.26 19.34
C ALA A 21 -1.34 10.31 18.64
N THR A 22 -2.22 9.88 17.74
CA THR A 22 -3.20 10.73 17.05
C THR A 22 -4.55 10.80 17.77
N GLY A 23 -4.64 10.27 19.01
CA GLY A 23 -5.82 10.38 19.87
C GLY A 23 -6.94 9.39 19.54
N HIS A 24 -6.63 8.29 18.87
CA HIS A 24 -7.57 7.21 18.61
C HIS A 24 -7.60 6.22 19.78
N GLU A 25 -8.76 5.60 20.01
CA GLU A 25 -8.88 4.48 20.93
C GLU A 25 -8.40 3.20 20.21
N VAL A 26 -7.50 2.44 20.82
CA VAL A 26 -6.92 1.23 20.21
C VAL A 26 -6.90 0.09 21.21
N VAL A 27 -7.33 -1.09 20.75
CA VAL A 27 -7.13 -2.36 21.45
C VAL A 27 -6.34 -3.29 20.55
N VAL A 28 -5.28 -3.90 21.08
CA VAL A 28 -4.48 -4.89 20.34
C VAL A 28 -4.73 -6.28 20.92
N ILE A 29 -5.06 -7.25 20.08
CA ILE A 29 -5.18 -8.66 20.44
C ILE A 29 -3.91 -9.38 19.99
N GLU A 30 -3.21 -10.02 20.93
CA GLU A 30 -1.98 -10.76 20.66
C GLU A 30 -1.93 -12.05 21.48
N LYS A 31 -1.44 -13.13 20.88
CA LYS A 31 -1.28 -14.44 21.55
C LYS A 31 -0.09 -14.46 22.50
N ASP A 32 0.99 -13.79 22.11
CA ASP A 32 2.23 -13.75 22.85
C ASP A 32 2.13 -12.79 24.03
N ARG A 33 2.36 -13.33 25.24
CA ARG A 33 2.26 -12.57 26.48
C ARG A 33 3.33 -11.47 26.58
N GLU A 34 4.54 -11.76 26.12
CA GLU A 34 5.66 -10.81 26.23
C GLU A 34 5.42 -9.62 25.33
N ARG A 35 4.91 -9.84 24.11
CA ARG A 35 4.52 -8.75 23.19
C ARG A 35 3.36 -7.92 23.72
N CYS A 36 2.36 -8.57 24.36
CA CYS A 36 1.28 -7.85 25.04
C CYS A 36 1.83 -6.91 26.12
N GLN A 37 2.73 -7.41 26.96
CA GLN A 37 3.30 -6.64 28.06
C GLN A 37 4.15 -5.47 27.56
N LEU A 38 4.96 -5.70 26.55
CA LEU A 38 5.80 -4.68 25.92
C LEU A 38 4.94 -3.51 25.38
N LEU A 39 3.83 -3.82 24.73
CA LEU A 39 2.92 -2.80 24.22
C LEU A 39 2.31 -1.97 25.36
N ILE A 40 1.89 -2.61 26.46
CA ILE A 40 1.33 -1.92 27.62
C ILE A 40 2.38 -0.98 28.25
N ASP A 41 3.60 -1.48 28.45
CA ASP A 41 4.66 -0.76 29.14
C ASP A 41 5.17 0.45 28.33
N GLU A 42 5.26 0.33 27.02
CA GLU A 42 5.86 1.38 26.17
C GLU A 42 4.85 2.39 25.62
N VAL A 43 3.63 1.94 25.36
CA VAL A 43 2.65 2.75 24.62
C VAL A 43 1.45 3.13 25.48
N GLY A 44 1.25 2.47 26.62
CA GLY A 44 0.11 2.71 27.52
C GLY A 44 -1.23 2.31 26.91
N GLY A 45 -1.20 1.51 25.84
CA GLY A 45 -2.40 1.03 25.16
C GLY A 45 -3.06 -0.16 25.87
N ILE A 46 -4.26 -0.50 25.45
CA ILE A 46 -4.94 -1.72 25.92
C ILE A 46 -4.51 -2.88 25.01
N SER A 47 -3.84 -3.85 25.62
CA SER A 47 -3.52 -5.12 24.98
C SER A 47 -4.29 -6.26 25.64
N LEU A 48 -4.93 -7.10 24.83
CA LEU A 48 -5.67 -8.26 25.24
C LEU A 48 -4.93 -9.52 24.78
N GLN A 49 -4.45 -10.32 25.73
CA GLN A 49 -3.83 -11.58 25.39
C GLN A 49 -4.88 -12.61 24.96
N GLY A 50 -4.76 -13.12 23.73
CA GLY A 50 -5.70 -14.13 23.23
C GLY A 50 -5.54 -14.42 21.74
N ASP A 51 -6.36 -15.38 21.30
CA ASP A 51 -6.48 -15.72 19.88
C ASP A 51 -7.50 -14.80 19.20
N GLY A 52 -7.05 -14.05 18.19
CA GLY A 52 -7.92 -13.17 17.41
C GLY A 52 -8.97 -13.92 16.58
N THR A 53 -8.90 -15.23 16.47
CA THR A 53 -9.96 -16.07 15.86
C THR A 53 -10.98 -16.59 16.86
N ASP A 54 -10.82 -16.27 18.15
CA ASP A 54 -11.79 -16.63 19.19
C ASP A 54 -12.82 -15.53 19.37
N GLU A 55 -14.09 -15.88 19.17
CA GLU A 55 -15.22 -14.96 19.31
C GLU A 55 -15.29 -14.32 20.70
N VAL A 56 -14.94 -15.05 21.76
CA VAL A 56 -14.94 -14.54 23.14
C VAL A 56 -13.91 -13.43 23.29
N ILE A 57 -12.70 -13.62 22.76
CA ILE A 57 -11.63 -12.63 22.77
C ILE A 57 -12.03 -11.39 21.97
N LEU A 58 -12.61 -11.58 20.78
CA LEU A 58 -13.10 -10.48 19.95
C LEU A 58 -14.20 -9.66 20.66
N LYS A 59 -15.11 -10.33 21.36
CA LYS A 59 -16.12 -9.65 22.21
C LYS A 59 -15.49 -8.87 23.36
N GLN A 60 -14.52 -9.45 24.07
CA GLN A 60 -13.80 -8.78 25.15
C GLN A 60 -13.02 -7.55 24.66
N ALA A 61 -12.47 -7.61 23.46
CA ALA A 61 -11.81 -6.47 22.80
C ALA A 61 -12.78 -5.33 22.43
N GLY A 62 -14.10 -5.57 22.56
CA GLY A 62 -15.10 -4.56 22.23
C GLY A 62 -15.38 -4.43 20.73
N LEU A 63 -15.16 -5.49 19.95
CA LEU A 63 -15.26 -5.46 18.49
C LEU A 63 -16.63 -4.98 17.98
N ALA A 64 -17.71 -5.24 18.71
CA ALA A 64 -19.06 -4.81 18.32
C ALA A 64 -19.23 -3.27 18.24
N ARG A 65 -18.33 -2.48 18.84
CA ARG A 65 -18.33 -1.02 18.79
C ARG A 65 -17.17 -0.45 17.97
N ALA A 66 -16.37 -1.32 17.37
CA ALA A 66 -15.20 -0.87 16.60
C ALA A 66 -15.60 -0.21 15.29
N ASP A 67 -14.90 0.86 14.94
CA ASP A 67 -15.02 1.51 13.63
C ASP A 67 -14.25 0.74 12.56
N VAL A 68 -13.16 0.08 12.97
CA VAL A 68 -12.29 -0.67 12.07
C VAL A 68 -11.60 -1.82 12.79
N LEU A 69 -11.44 -2.94 12.08
CA LEU A 69 -10.54 -4.02 12.47
C LEU A 69 -9.37 -4.09 11.49
N ILE A 70 -8.15 -4.26 12.03
CA ILE A 70 -6.92 -4.35 11.25
C ILE A 70 -6.20 -5.64 11.62
N ALA A 71 -6.13 -6.60 10.69
CA ALA A 71 -5.51 -7.91 10.88
C ALA A 71 -4.08 -7.93 10.33
N VAL A 72 -3.09 -8.09 11.24
CA VAL A 72 -1.64 -8.00 10.95
C VAL A 72 -0.83 -9.11 11.65
N THR A 73 -1.40 -10.31 11.74
CA THR A 73 -0.79 -11.43 12.50
C THR A 73 0.43 -12.06 11.83
N GLY A 74 0.74 -11.72 10.60
CA GLY A 74 1.80 -12.38 9.81
C GLY A 74 1.38 -13.73 9.21
N ARG A 75 0.11 -14.13 9.34
CA ARG A 75 -0.51 -15.32 8.74
C ARG A 75 -1.76 -14.92 7.97
N ASP A 76 -1.74 -15.11 6.65
CA ASP A 76 -2.83 -14.71 5.77
C ASP A 76 -4.15 -15.43 6.10
N ASP A 77 -4.07 -16.74 6.37
CA ASP A 77 -5.24 -17.55 6.77
C ASP A 77 -5.91 -17.00 8.04
N THR A 78 -5.12 -16.68 9.06
CA THR A 78 -5.62 -16.09 10.30
C THR A 78 -6.22 -14.70 10.04
N ASN A 79 -5.54 -13.85 9.28
CA ASN A 79 -6.01 -12.52 8.94
C ASN A 79 -7.36 -12.57 8.19
N LEU A 80 -7.51 -13.52 7.27
CA LEU A 80 -8.75 -13.71 6.54
C LEU A 80 -9.90 -14.13 7.48
N VAL A 81 -9.67 -15.14 8.33
CA VAL A 81 -10.69 -15.63 9.28
C VAL A 81 -11.14 -14.51 10.21
N VAL A 82 -10.20 -13.74 10.76
CA VAL A 82 -10.51 -12.60 11.64
C VAL A 82 -11.35 -11.54 10.92
N CYS A 83 -11.01 -11.18 9.69
CA CYS A 83 -11.79 -10.23 8.90
C CYS A 83 -13.22 -10.75 8.62
N GLN A 84 -13.37 -12.04 8.28
CA GLN A 84 -14.66 -12.64 8.01
C GLN A 84 -15.54 -12.67 9.28
N MET A 85 -14.99 -13.08 10.43
CA MET A 85 -15.71 -13.04 11.70
C MET A 85 -16.13 -11.62 12.06
N THR A 86 -15.23 -10.66 11.89
CA THR A 86 -15.49 -9.24 12.13
C THR A 86 -16.67 -8.72 11.32
N LYS A 87 -16.70 -9.06 10.04
CA LYS A 87 -17.70 -8.56 9.10
C LYS A 87 -19.06 -9.23 9.30
N HIS A 88 -19.06 -10.55 9.46
CA HIS A 88 -20.31 -11.33 9.47
C HIS A 88 -20.90 -11.59 10.85
N VAL A 89 -20.10 -11.58 11.92
CA VAL A 89 -20.57 -11.79 13.29
C VAL A 89 -20.74 -10.47 14.04
N PHE A 90 -19.79 -9.54 13.88
CA PHE A 90 -19.78 -8.29 14.63
C PHE A 90 -20.26 -7.08 13.85
N ASN A 91 -20.44 -7.19 12.52
CA ASN A 91 -20.88 -6.11 11.62
C ASN A 91 -20.03 -4.83 11.71
N VAL A 92 -18.71 -4.96 11.91
CA VAL A 92 -17.80 -3.83 11.91
C VAL A 92 -17.75 -3.23 10.50
N PRO A 93 -17.86 -1.90 10.35
CA PRO A 93 -18.05 -1.27 9.04
C PRO A 93 -16.83 -1.37 8.13
N ARG A 94 -15.63 -1.57 8.69
CA ARG A 94 -14.39 -1.62 7.90
C ARG A 94 -13.42 -2.68 8.39
N THR A 95 -12.94 -3.49 7.48
CA THR A 95 -11.91 -4.53 7.72
C THR A 95 -10.69 -4.26 6.87
N MET A 96 -9.52 -4.38 7.48
CA MET A 96 -8.24 -4.23 6.81
C MET A 96 -7.35 -5.43 7.12
N ALA A 97 -6.61 -5.91 6.14
CA ALA A 97 -5.68 -7.02 6.33
C ALA A 97 -4.34 -6.76 5.63
N VAL A 98 -3.26 -7.12 6.30
CA VAL A 98 -1.95 -7.27 5.66
C VAL A 98 -1.80 -8.70 5.19
N ILE A 99 -1.42 -8.90 3.93
CA ILE A 99 -1.11 -10.19 3.36
C ILE A 99 0.38 -10.29 3.01
N ARG A 100 0.89 -11.52 3.01
CA ARG A 100 2.28 -11.83 2.66
C ARG A 100 2.40 -12.52 1.31
N ASP A 101 1.45 -13.41 0.97
CA ASP A 101 1.44 -14.05 -0.34
C ASP A 101 0.57 -13.23 -1.31
N PRO A 102 1.16 -12.65 -2.39
CA PRO A 102 0.42 -11.89 -3.39
C PRO A 102 -0.74 -12.67 -4.02
N LYS A 103 -0.64 -14.01 -4.08
CA LYS A 103 -1.69 -14.87 -4.64
C LYS A 103 -3.00 -14.83 -3.86
N ASN A 104 -2.95 -14.45 -2.59
CA ASN A 104 -4.12 -14.35 -1.73
C ASN A 104 -4.90 -13.05 -1.92
N GLU A 105 -4.35 -12.04 -2.58
CA GLU A 105 -4.95 -10.71 -2.70
C GLU A 105 -6.34 -10.75 -3.34
N ALA A 106 -6.47 -11.43 -4.49
CA ALA A 106 -7.76 -11.59 -5.16
C ALA A 106 -8.80 -12.31 -4.29
N LEU A 107 -8.39 -13.31 -3.49
CA LEU A 107 -9.26 -14.01 -2.57
C LEU A 107 -9.78 -13.10 -1.46
N PHE A 108 -8.92 -12.27 -0.86
CA PHE A 108 -9.34 -11.34 0.19
C PHE A 108 -10.35 -10.32 -0.34
N HIS A 109 -10.13 -9.76 -1.52
CA HIS A 109 -11.08 -8.87 -2.17
C HIS A 109 -12.40 -9.57 -2.50
N LEU A 110 -12.36 -10.78 -3.06
CA LEU A 110 -13.55 -11.57 -3.38
C LEU A 110 -14.39 -11.86 -2.13
N LEU A 111 -13.74 -12.12 -0.99
CA LEU A 111 -14.39 -12.34 0.30
C LEU A 111 -14.74 -11.06 1.04
N GLY A 112 -14.59 -9.91 0.38
CA GLY A 112 -15.10 -8.63 0.83
C GLY A 112 -14.27 -7.96 1.93
N VAL A 113 -12.98 -8.25 2.07
CA VAL A 113 -12.08 -7.45 2.92
C VAL A 113 -11.94 -6.07 2.29
N ASP A 114 -12.19 -5.01 3.05
CA ASP A 114 -12.35 -3.66 2.49
C ASP A 114 -11.01 -3.05 2.06
N VAL A 115 -9.92 -3.36 2.78
CA VAL A 115 -8.57 -2.92 2.43
C VAL A 115 -7.61 -4.09 2.58
N VAL A 116 -6.92 -4.41 1.51
CA VAL A 116 -5.88 -5.45 1.49
C VAL A 116 -4.54 -4.81 1.18
N VAL A 117 -3.56 -5.04 2.05
CA VAL A 117 -2.21 -4.50 1.91
C VAL A 117 -1.23 -5.64 1.69
N ASN A 118 -0.66 -5.71 0.50
CA ASN A 118 0.36 -6.69 0.17
C ASN A 118 1.74 -6.19 0.62
N SER A 119 2.21 -6.71 1.75
CA SER A 119 3.46 -6.23 2.37
C SER A 119 4.72 -6.54 1.54
N ILE A 120 4.74 -7.69 0.86
CA ILE A 120 5.88 -8.05 0.00
C ILE A 120 5.94 -7.14 -1.21
N HIS A 121 4.79 -6.90 -1.84
CA HIS A 121 4.73 -6.01 -3.00
C HIS A 121 5.21 -4.59 -2.66
N LEU A 122 4.75 -4.03 -1.54
CA LEU A 122 5.18 -2.69 -1.10
C LEU A 122 6.69 -2.61 -0.83
N VAL A 123 7.24 -3.63 -0.15
CA VAL A 123 8.68 -3.66 0.14
C VAL A 123 9.49 -3.83 -1.15
N LEU A 124 9.07 -4.72 -2.04
CA LEU A 124 9.75 -4.93 -3.32
C LEU A 124 9.71 -3.67 -4.18
N ALA A 125 8.56 -3.02 -4.30
CA ALA A 125 8.44 -1.75 -5.04
C ALA A 125 9.41 -0.70 -4.50
N SER A 126 9.46 -0.50 -3.17
CA SER A 126 10.39 0.45 -2.54
C SER A 126 11.87 0.08 -2.72
N LEU A 127 12.21 -1.21 -2.73
CA LEU A 127 13.57 -1.66 -2.98
C LEU A 127 13.96 -1.48 -4.46
N GLU A 128 13.03 -1.79 -5.35
CA GLU A 128 13.21 -1.64 -6.80
C GLU A 128 13.43 -0.17 -7.20
N GLU A 129 12.72 0.75 -6.54
CA GLU A 129 12.91 2.19 -6.69
C GLU A 129 14.35 2.63 -6.38
N GLY A 130 14.98 2.01 -5.37
CA GLY A 130 16.38 2.31 -4.98
C GLY A 130 17.46 1.68 -5.86
N ILE A 131 17.12 0.81 -6.83
CA ILE A 131 18.11 0.15 -7.68
C ILE A 131 18.53 1.10 -8.82
N PRO A 132 19.80 1.53 -8.89
CA PRO A 132 20.27 2.38 -9.98
C PRO A 132 20.09 1.70 -11.34
N GLY A 133 19.60 2.45 -12.33
CA GLY A 133 19.46 1.98 -13.71
C GLY A 133 18.19 1.16 -13.99
N ARG A 134 17.23 1.14 -13.08
CA ARG A 134 15.86 0.70 -13.40
C ARG A 134 15.06 1.90 -13.92
N PRO A 135 14.73 1.89 -15.19
CA PRO A 135 14.09 3.06 -15.80
C PRO A 135 12.57 3.13 -15.59
N LEU A 136 11.94 2.09 -15.02
CA LEU A 136 10.51 2.10 -14.66
C LEU A 136 10.30 1.70 -13.20
N VAL A 137 9.61 2.54 -12.45
CA VAL A 137 9.26 2.33 -11.03
C VAL A 137 7.78 2.53 -10.82
N HIS A 138 7.11 1.56 -10.19
CA HIS A 138 5.73 1.71 -9.74
C HIS A 138 5.70 2.52 -8.43
N LEU A 139 5.05 3.69 -8.47
CA LEU A 139 4.93 4.55 -7.29
C LEU A 139 3.70 4.21 -6.44
N SER A 140 2.55 3.99 -7.08
CA SER A 140 1.30 3.67 -6.36
C SER A 140 0.19 3.25 -7.32
N SER A 141 -0.70 2.36 -6.86
CA SER A 141 -2.01 2.16 -7.50
C SER A 141 -2.98 3.23 -6.99
N LEU A 142 -3.68 3.89 -7.87
CA LEU A 142 -4.63 4.94 -7.52
C LEU A 142 -6.01 4.34 -7.16
N SER A 143 -6.84 5.13 -6.49
CA SER A 143 -8.19 4.71 -6.08
C SER A 143 -9.14 4.41 -7.25
N ALA A 144 -8.82 4.89 -8.46
CA ALA A 144 -9.54 4.55 -9.67
C ALA A 144 -9.11 3.13 -10.14
N PRO A 145 -10.06 2.21 -10.35
CA PRO A 145 -9.74 0.84 -10.73
C PRO A 145 -8.85 0.77 -11.99
N GLY A 146 -7.76 0.02 -11.90
CA GLY A 146 -6.84 -0.18 -13.01
C GLY A 146 -5.98 1.04 -13.37
N THR A 147 -5.81 2.00 -12.45
CA THR A 147 -4.99 3.18 -12.69
C THR A 147 -3.72 3.14 -11.85
N GLU A 148 -2.58 3.22 -12.50
CA GLU A 148 -1.26 3.16 -11.89
C GLU A 148 -0.50 4.49 -12.03
N LEU A 149 0.24 4.84 -11.00
CA LEU A 149 1.20 5.94 -11.01
C LEU A 149 2.60 5.33 -11.10
N ILE A 150 3.32 5.68 -12.16
CA ILE A 150 4.67 5.16 -12.41
C ILE A 150 5.67 6.29 -12.61
N SER A 151 6.94 6.02 -12.36
CA SER A 151 8.05 6.88 -12.75
C SER A 151 8.91 6.18 -13.80
N VAL A 152 9.31 6.92 -14.83
CA VAL A 152 10.18 6.43 -15.91
C VAL A 152 11.36 7.40 -16.06
N SER A 153 12.58 6.89 -15.92
CA SER A 153 13.79 7.63 -16.21
C SER A 153 14.17 7.48 -17.68
N ILE A 154 14.44 8.59 -18.36
CA ILE A 154 14.82 8.60 -19.78
C ILE A 154 16.31 8.25 -19.93
N PRO A 155 16.66 7.10 -20.53
CA PRO A 155 18.05 6.77 -20.82
C PRO A 155 18.68 7.74 -21.82
N SER A 156 19.98 7.88 -21.78
CA SER A 156 20.71 8.80 -22.68
C SER A 156 20.63 8.45 -24.18
N ASP A 157 20.33 7.20 -24.48
CA ASP A 157 20.17 6.65 -25.83
C ASP A 157 18.70 6.49 -26.26
N ALA A 158 17.75 6.94 -25.44
CA ALA A 158 16.35 6.90 -25.76
C ALA A 158 15.98 7.80 -26.96
N GLY A 159 15.14 7.27 -27.85
CA GLY A 159 14.70 7.98 -29.06
C GLY A 159 13.94 9.27 -28.78
N VAL A 160 13.37 9.43 -27.59
CA VAL A 160 12.62 10.64 -27.18
C VAL A 160 13.52 11.77 -26.69
N VAL A 161 14.82 11.55 -26.52
CA VAL A 161 15.77 12.61 -26.11
C VAL A 161 15.83 13.70 -27.19
N GLY A 162 15.53 14.94 -26.80
CA GLY A 162 15.45 16.09 -27.70
C GLY A 162 14.10 16.30 -28.37
N MET A 163 13.15 15.37 -28.21
CA MET A 163 11.76 15.57 -28.67
C MET A 163 10.97 16.44 -27.70
N ARG A 164 9.94 17.09 -28.22
CA ARG A 164 8.96 17.77 -27.37
C ARG A 164 8.03 16.71 -26.76
N LEU A 165 7.63 16.92 -25.54
CA LEU A 165 6.69 16.00 -24.87
C LEU A 165 5.36 15.89 -25.65
N ASP A 166 4.90 16.98 -26.25
CA ASP A 166 3.67 17.02 -27.06
C ASP A 166 3.75 16.15 -28.32
N ASP A 167 4.96 15.84 -28.80
CA ASP A 167 5.19 15.04 -30.00
C ASP A 167 5.34 13.55 -29.68
N VAL A 168 5.29 13.15 -28.40
CA VAL A 168 5.39 11.76 -27.97
C VAL A 168 3.99 11.13 -27.90
N GLU A 169 3.75 10.11 -28.71
CA GLU A 169 2.48 9.36 -28.72
C GLU A 169 2.43 8.42 -27.51
N LEU A 170 1.68 8.81 -26.47
CA LEU A 170 1.48 7.99 -25.28
C LEU A 170 0.34 6.98 -25.49
N PRO A 171 0.33 5.85 -24.72
CA PRO A 171 -0.78 4.90 -24.76
C PRO A 171 -2.12 5.57 -24.40
N PRO A 172 -3.26 5.03 -24.85
CA PRO A 172 -4.58 5.56 -24.47
C PRO A 172 -4.73 5.63 -22.95
N HIS A 173 -5.35 6.72 -22.48
CA HIS A 173 -5.55 6.99 -21.04
C HIS A 173 -4.27 7.14 -20.21
N SER A 174 -3.12 7.34 -20.87
CA SER A 174 -1.85 7.65 -20.20
C SER A 174 -1.51 9.12 -20.37
N PHE A 175 -0.96 9.73 -19.32
CA PHE A 175 -0.47 11.11 -19.37
C PHE A 175 0.69 11.33 -18.40
N ILE A 176 1.58 12.24 -18.75
CA ILE A 176 2.67 12.66 -17.86
C ILE A 176 2.12 13.69 -16.89
N SER A 177 2.25 13.43 -15.59
CA SER A 177 1.77 14.33 -14.52
C SER A 177 2.86 15.25 -13.99
N LEU A 178 4.12 14.83 -14.06
CA LEU A 178 5.27 15.59 -13.55
C LEU A 178 6.53 15.24 -14.35
N VAL A 179 7.41 16.21 -14.52
CA VAL A 179 8.75 16.02 -15.10
C VAL A 179 9.78 16.50 -14.09
N ILE A 180 10.67 15.60 -13.67
CA ILE A 180 11.75 15.89 -12.72
C ILE A 180 13.05 16.00 -13.51
N LYS A 181 13.65 17.19 -13.47
CA LYS A 181 14.94 17.51 -14.09
C LYS A 181 16.02 17.75 -13.02
N LYS A 182 17.27 17.83 -13.42
CA LYS A 182 18.40 18.18 -12.50
C LYS A 182 18.17 19.48 -11.71
N GLY A 183 17.29 20.36 -12.21
CA GLY A 183 16.94 21.64 -11.57
C GLY A 183 15.69 21.61 -10.69
N GLY A 184 14.99 20.48 -10.60
CA GLY A 184 13.77 20.29 -9.83
C GLY A 184 12.59 19.80 -10.65
N ALA A 185 11.47 19.59 -9.98
CA ALA A 185 10.24 19.10 -10.59
C ALA A 185 9.45 20.23 -11.25
N SER A 186 8.85 19.96 -12.39
CA SER A 186 7.99 20.88 -13.13
C SER A 186 6.77 20.16 -13.69
N LEU A 187 5.69 20.91 -13.89
CA LEU A 187 4.53 20.40 -14.63
C LEU A 187 4.89 20.24 -16.12
N PRO A 188 4.31 19.26 -16.81
CA PRO A 188 4.41 19.16 -18.25
C PRO A 188 3.74 20.41 -18.88
N THR A 189 4.53 21.20 -19.61
CA THR A 189 4.04 22.39 -20.31
C THR A 189 4.24 22.24 -21.81
N ASP A 190 3.42 22.93 -22.61
CA ASP A 190 3.56 22.92 -24.06
C ASP A 190 4.97 23.28 -24.47
N GLY A 191 5.57 22.44 -25.32
CA GLY A 191 6.93 22.65 -25.82
C GLY A 191 8.05 22.21 -24.89
N LEU A 192 7.76 21.53 -23.78
CA LEU A 192 8.80 20.94 -22.92
C LEU A 192 9.61 19.92 -23.73
N VAL A 193 10.93 20.10 -23.77
CA VAL A 193 11.84 19.19 -24.45
C VAL A 193 12.40 18.20 -23.43
N LEU A 194 12.30 16.92 -23.78
CA LEU A 194 12.80 15.81 -22.98
C LEU A 194 14.33 15.70 -23.11
N ALA A 195 15.00 15.41 -22.01
CA ALA A 195 16.44 15.24 -21.95
C ALA A 195 16.82 13.90 -21.30
N ALA A 196 18.05 13.47 -21.55
CA ALA A 196 18.62 12.33 -20.83
C ALA A 196 18.63 12.59 -19.32
N ASP A 197 18.39 11.54 -18.54
CA ASP A 197 18.26 11.56 -17.07
C ASP A 197 17.03 12.36 -16.56
N ASP A 198 16.12 12.82 -17.42
CA ASP A 198 14.83 13.33 -16.96
C ASP A 198 14.00 12.16 -16.41
N GLU A 199 13.31 12.38 -15.29
CA GLU A 199 12.40 11.43 -14.71
C GLU A 199 10.96 11.91 -14.95
N LEU A 200 10.13 11.04 -15.57
CA LEU A 200 8.76 11.32 -15.91
C LEU A 200 7.83 10.56 -14.98
N VAL A 201 7.02 11.29 -14.21
CA VAL A 201 5.93 10.67 -13.44
C VAL A 201 4.70 10.64 -14.31
N ALA A 202 4.20 9.43 -14.56
CA ALA A 202 3.08 9.18 -15.45
C ALA A 202 1.93 8.48 -14.74
N VAL A 203 0.72 8.76 -15.19
CA VAL A 203 -0.48 7.97 -14.87
C VAL A 203 -0.80 7.13 -16.10
N THR A 204 -1.04 5.84 -15.90
CA THR A 204 -1.36 4.89 -16.98
C THR A 204 -2.37 3.84 -16.49
N MET A 205 -2.87 3.01 -17.42
CA MET A 205 -3.74 1.89 -17.06
C MET A 205 -2.91 0.64 -16.77
N THR A 206 -3.41 -0.20 -15.85
CA THR A 206 -2.82 -1.52 -15.58
C THR A 206 -2.71 -2.33 -16.87
N GLY A 207 -1.49 -2.74 -17.20
CA GLY A 207 -1.15 -3.48 -18.43
C GLY A 207 -0.54 -2.63 -19.54
N ASP A 208 -0.63 -1.29 -19.47
CA ASP A 208 -0.03 -0.38 -20.44
C ASP A 208 1.33 0.19 -19.98
N GLU A 209 1.78 -0.16 -18.76
CA GLU A 209 3.02 0.35 -18.16
C GLU A 209 4.24 0.02 -19.02
N GLN A 210 4.31 -1.23 -19.50
CA GLN A 210 5.42 -1.67 -20.36
C GLN A 210 5.41 -0.94 -21.70
N THR A 211 4.24 -0.75 -22.30
CA THR A 211 4.09 -0.01 -23.56
C THR A 211 4.54 1.44 -23.40
N LEU A 212 4.14 2.08 -22.29
CA LEU A 212 4.58 3.44 -21.98
C LEU A 212 6.09 3.52 -21.78
N TYR A 213 6.64 2.54 -21.07
CA TYR A 213 8.08 2.41 -20.87
C TYR A 213 8.83 2.27 -22.20
N ASP A 214 8.40 1.34 -23.07
CA ASP A 214 9.04 1.09 -24.36
C ASP A 214 9.03 2.35 -25.26
N ILE A 215 7.93 3.11 -25.24
CA ILE A 215 7.83 4.39 -25.96
C ILE A 215 8.82 5.41 -25.43
N LEU A 216 8.93 5.54 -24.12
CA LEU A 216 9.77 6.57 -23.48
C LEU A 216 11.28 6.22 -23.50
N THR A 217 11.62 4.93 -23.59
CA THR A 217 13.01 4.48 -23.55
C THR A 217 13.55 4.04 -24.92
N GLY A 218 12.66 3.71 -25.86
CA GLY A 218 13.03 3.26 -27.20
C GLY A 218 13.50 1.79 -27.25
N VAL A 219 13.09 0.97 -26.28
CA VAL A 219 13.40 -0.48 -26.20
C VAL A 219 12.33 -1.30 -26.87
#